data_df9f72bfa3658a3c24a09b7a96434dad
#
_entry.id   df9f72bfa3658a3c24a09b7a96434dad
#
_cell.length_a   1.000
_cell.length_b   1.000
_cell.length_c   1.000
_cell.angle_alpha   90.00
_cell.angle_beta   90.00
_cell.angle_gamma   90.00
#
_symmetry.space_group_name_H-M   'P 1'
#
loop_
_entity.id
_entity.type
_entity.pdbx_description
1 polymer ?
#
loop_
_entity_poly.entity_id
_entity_poly.type
_entity_poly.pdbx_seq_one_letter_code
_entity_poly.pdbx_strand_id
1 'polypeptide(L)'
;MAEEMFSFAELREAVAPAKRRTVKATTILPLALALACAAADYPEAQISNDVLQVKLLLPDAHNGYYRGTRFDWSGAISSLQFQGHEYFGKWFDQYDPKIHDAIMGPVEEFLTNGMGLGYEEAKPGQSFVKIGVGAIRKPEEPTFRQFGTYDITDNGKWTINKTAGFVEFTQELSDTLGYAYIYKKTVRLVPGKPEMVLEHSLRNTGKKPISTSVYEHNFYMLDHRPAGPSYIVRFPFEIHPQADLHGMAEARGKDFTYLKELQVRQSVATAMEGFRDTPRDYDIRVENRKAGIGVRQTSDRPIAKLFFWSIRTTVCPEAFIDLHAEPGQEVKWRISYEFYRLPQ
;
A
#
# COMPACT_ATOMS: atom_id res chain seq x y z
N MET A 1 -13.86 18.16 10.64
CA MET A 1 -13.54 18.86 9.39
C MET A 1 -13.24 17.77 8.37
N ALA A 2 -14.26 17.33 7.70
CA ALA A 2 -14.21 16.38 6.62
C ALA A 2 -14.90 17.07 5.46
N GLU A 3 -14.13 17.42 4.42
CA GLU A 3 -14.61 17.74 3.09
C GLU A 3 -13.53 18.52 2.33
N GLU A 4 -12.66 17.78 1.67
CA GLU A 4 -12.03 18.23 0.43
C GLU A 4 -11.89 17.01 -0.47
N MET A 5 -13.01 16.67 -1.13
CA MET A 5 -13.04 15.70 -2.21
C MET A 5 -12.78 16.45 -3.52
N PHE A 6 -11.73 16.05 -4.19
CA PHE A 6 -11.29 16.60 -5.47
C PHE A 6 -12.32 16.40 -6.58
N SER A 7 -12.69 17.54 -7.21
CA SER A 7 -13.36 17.60 -8.49
C SER A 7 -12.36 17.41 -9.62
N PHE A 8 -12.47 16.31 -10.36
CA PHE A 8 -11.83 16.14 -11.66
C PHE A 8 -12.76 16.70 -12.75
N ALA A 9 -12.68 18.00 -12.98
CA ALA A 9 -13.22 18.63 -14.17
C ALA A 9 -12.14 19.59 -14.70
N GLU A 10 -11.62 19.22 -15.87
CA GLU A 10 -11.06 20.08 -16.91
C GLU A 10 -9.93 19.38 -17.65
N LEU A 11 -10.28 18.91 -18.84
CA LEU A 11 -9.45 18.95 -20.05
C LEU A 11 -10.26 18.29 -21.18
N ARG A 12 -11.12 19.11 -21.82
CA ARG A 12 -11.60 18.84 -23.17
C ARG A 12 -10.97 19.88 -24.07
N GLU A 13 -10.05 19.49 -24.90
CA GLU A 13 -9.76 20.22 -26.14
C GLU A 13 -10.19 19.42 -27.36
N ALA A 14 -10.87 20.13 -28.24
CA ALA A 14 -11.55 19.62 -29.40
C ALA A 14 -10.57 19.31 -30.53
N VAL A 15 -10.72 18.16 -31.21
CA VAL A 15 -10.09 17.86 -32.48
C VAL A 15 -11.11 17.97 -33.58
N ALA A 16 -10.89 18.88 -34.51
CA ALA A 16 -11.70 19.07 -35.72
C ALA A 16 -11.36 18.03 -36.82
N PRO A 17 -12.31 17.69 -37.71
CA PRO A 17 -12.11 16.62 -38.68
C PRO A 17 -11.31 17.07 -39.91
N ALA A 18 -10.28 16.30 -40.28
CA ALA A 18 -9.48 16.50 -41.45
C ALA A 18 -10.08 15.81 -42.68
N LYS A 19 -10.05 16.53 -43.81
CA LYS A 19 -10.57 16.14 -45.15
C LYS A 19 -9.79 14.96 -45.74
N ARG A 20 -10.51 13.99 -46.32
CA ARG A 20 -9.98 12.89 -47.11
C ARG A 20 -9.32 13.40 -48.38
N ARG A 21 -8.05 13.04 -48.60
CA ARG A 21 -7.40 13.03 -49.91
C ARG A 21 -7.04 11.59 -50.27
N THR A 22 -7.53 11.16 -51.42
CA THR A 22 -7.21 9.88 -52.07
C THR A 22 -5.80 9.92 -52.65
N VAL A 23 -4.96 8.98 -52.23
CA VAL A 23 -3.63 8.76 -52.83
C VAL A 23 -3.52 7.28 -53.21
N LYS A 24 -3.02 7.07 -54.44
CA LYS A 24 -2.87 5.76 -55.09
C LYS A 24 -1.93 4.83 -54.33
N ALA A 25 -2.30 3.57 -54.28
CA ALA A 25 -1.54 2.51 -53.63
C ALA A 25 -0.21 2.24 -54.33
N THR A 26 0.88 2.41 -53.60
CA THR A 26 2.18 1.81 -53.92
C THR A 26 2.46 0.78 -52.79
N THR A 27 2.55 -0.46 -53.21
CA THR A 27 2.79 -1.60 -52.28
C THR A 27 4.21 -1.48 -51.72
N ILE A 28 4.33 -0.99 -50.48
CA ILE A 28 5.55 -1.06 -49.69
C ILE A 28 5.33 -2.16 -48.66
N LEU A 29 6.14 -3.21 -48.71
CA LEU A 29 6.22 -4.28 -47.77
C LEU A 29 6.58 -3.68 -46.39
N PRO A 30 5.75 -3.80 -45.34
CA PRO A 30 6.13 -3.27 -44.05
C PRO A 30 7.17 -4.20 -43.41
N LEU A 31 8.39 -3.70 -43.28
CA LEU A 31 9.38 -4.22 -42.37
C LEU A 31 8.81 -3.96 -40.94
N ALA A 32 8.17 -4.95 -40.36
CA ALA A 32 7.69 -4.90 -38.96
C ALA A 32 8.92 -4.81 -38.05
N LEU A 33 9.33 -3.58 -37.73
CA LEU A 33 10.27 -3.34 -36.65
C LEU A 33 9.48 -3.64 -35.33
N ALA A 34 9.63 -4.85 -34.81
CA ALA A 34 9.18 -5.17 -33.46
C ALA A 34 9.99 -4.28 -32.50
N LEU A 35 9.41 -3.14 -32.10
CA LEU A 35 9.86 -2.47 -30.89
C LEU A 35 9.62 -3.48 -29.73
N ALA A 36 10.68 -4.20 -29.37
CA ALA A 36 10.73 -4.82 -28.08
C ALA A 36 10.69 -3.67 -27.06
N CYS A 37 9.51 -3.39 -26.48
CA CYS A 37 9.43 -2.65 -25.25
C CYS A 37 10.25 -3.44 -24.24
N ALA A 38 11.50 -3.04 -23.99
CA ALA A 38 12.25 -3.54 -22.86
C ALA A 38 11.40 -3.20 -21.63
N ALA A 39 10.82 -4.22 -20.99
CA ALA A 39 10.25 -4.05 -19.67
C ALA A 39 11.35 -3.45 -18.80
N ALA A 40 11.07 -2.35 -18.13
CA ALA A 40 12.04 -1.76 -17.22
C ALA A 40 12.31 -2.82 -16.14
N ASP A 41 13.54 -3.33 -16.09
CA ASP A 41 13.97 -4.30 -15.07
C ASP A 41 14.15 -3.55 -13.76
N TYR A 42 13.09 -3.53 -12.94
CA TYR A 42 13.19 -3.02 -11.58
C TYR A 42 13.88 -4.06 -10.68
N PRO A 43 14.66 -3.63 -9.68
CA PRO A 43 15.18 -4.54 -8.68
C PRO A 43 14.04 -5.32 -8.02
N GLU A 44 14.10 -6.65 -8.08
CA GLU A 44 13.09 -7.55 -7.52
C GLU A 44 13.70 -8.76 -6.80
N ALA A 45 12.90 -9.39 -5.95
CA ALA A 45 13.18 -10.67 -5.36
C ALA A 45 11.97 -11.59 -5.53
N GLN A 46 12.24 -12.89 -5.58
CA GLN A 46 11.23 -13.93 -5.60
C GLN A 46 11.46 -14.87 -4.43
N ILE A 47 10.42 -15.21 -3.69
CA ILE A 47 10.44 -16.18 -2.60
C ILE A 47 9.30 -17.19 -2.78
N SER A 48 9.51 -18.42 -2.30
CA SER A 48 8.51 -19.49 -2.33
C SER A 48 8.70 -20.43 -1.14
N ASN A 49 7.59 -21.07 -0.72
CA ASN A 49 7.60 -22.13 0.29
C ASN A 49 6.89 -23.40 -0.21
N ASP A 50 6.88 -23.66 -1.54
CA ASP A 50 6.19 -24.73 -2.27
C ASP A 50 4.65 -24.60 -2.29
N VAL A 51 4.08 -23.69 -1.48
CA VAL A 51 2.64 -23.42 -1.41
C VAL A 51 2.32 -22.03 -1.99
N LEU A 52 3.12 -21.04 -1.62
CA LEU A 52 3.03 -19.66 -2.08
C LEU A 52 4.20 -19.31 -3.00
N GLN A 53 3.94 -18.48 -4.01
CA GLN A 53 4.95 -17.82 -4.81
C GLN A 53 4.75 -16.31 -4.70
N VAL A 54 5.79 -15.56 -4.33
CA VAL A 54 5.71 -14.12 -4.08
C VAL A 54 6.83 -13.40 -4.81
N LYS A 55 6.48 -12.33 -5.52
CA LYS A 55 7.41 -11.38 -6.12
C LYS A 55 7.37 -10.08 -5.35
N LEU A 56 8.55 -9.59 -4.96
CA LEU A 56 8.73 -8.37 -4.19
C LEU A 56 9.60 -7.39 -4.97
N LEU A 57 9.20 -6.13 -4.96
CA LEU A 57 10.00 -5.03 -5.48
C LEU A 57 10.98 -4.59 -4.39
N LEU A 58 12.23 -4.36 -4.80
CA LEU A 58 13.30 -3.97 -3.87
C LEU A 58 13.47 -2.45 -3.85
N PRO A 59 13.78 -1.85 -2.69
CA PRO A 59 14.08 -0.42 -2.60
C PRO A 59 15.37 -0.08 -3.33
N ASP A 60 15.29 0.94 -4.20
CA ASP A 60 16.44 1.52 -4.88
C ASP A 60 16.13 2.98 -5.24
N ALA A 61 16.98 3.92 -4.80
CA ALA A 61 16.75 5.35 -4.99
C ALA A 61 16.81 5.81 -6.46
N HIS A 62 17.44 5.03 -7.35
CA HIS A 62 17.62 5.38 -8.75
C HIS A 62 16.72 4.56 -9.68
N ASN A 63 16.64 3.23 -9.44
CA ASN A 63 16.01 2.27 -10.32
C ASN A 63 14.82 1.56 -9.65
N GLY A 64 14.47 1.88 -8.40
CA GLY A 64 13.34 1.29 -7.70
C GLY A 64 12.01 1.57 -8.41
N TYR A 65 11.13 0.58 -8.40
CA TYR A 65 9.78 0.72 -8.94
C TYR A 65 9.02 1.86 -8.27
N TYR A 66 9.03 1.92 -6.93
CA TYR A 66 8.44 2.99 -6.15
C TYR A 66 9.51 3.87 -5.51
N ARG A 67 9.41 5.17 -5.73
CA ARG A 67 10.28 6.23 -5.20
C ARG A 67 9.46 7.42 -4.69
N GLY A 68 8.19 7.17 -4.37
CA GLY A 68 7.30 8.16 -3.76
C GLY A 68 7.61 8.39 -2.29
N THR A 69 6.95 9.37 -1.70
CA THR A 69 7.19 9.81 -0.30
C THR A 69 6.06 9.47 0.64
N ARG A 70 5.06 8.70 0.19
CA ARG A 70 3.94 8.27 1.01
C ARG A 70 4.22 6.97 1.74
N PHE A 71 4.54 5.91 1.01
CA PHE A 71 4.68 4.55 1.53
C PHE A 71 6.12 4.13 1.75
N ASP A 72 6.30 3.19 2.68
CA ASP A 72 7.54 2.45 2.87
C ASP A 72 7.97 1.75 1.57
N TRP A 73 9.25 1.81 1.27
CA TRP A 73 9.84 1.19 0.07
C TRP A 73 10.15 -0.29 0.23
N SER A 74 10.11 -0.81 1.45
CA SER A 74 10.52 -2.18 1.72
C SER A 74 9.46 -3.20 1.30
N GLY A 75 9.77 -4.00 0.27
CA GLY A 75 9.06 -5.24 -0.02
C GLY A 75 7.63 -5.09 -0.52
N ALA A 76 7.35 -4.05 -1.34
CA ALA A 76 6.08 -3.98 -2.07
C ALA A 76 5.86 -5.27 -2.88
N ILE A 77 4.70 -5.91 -2.71
CA ILE A 77 4.41 -7.20 -3.34
C ILE A 77 3.74 -6.98 -4.70
N SER A 78 4.48 -7.28 -5.77
CA SER A 78 3.97 -7.15 -7.14
C SER A 78 3.11 -8.34 -7.58
N SER A 79 3.23 -9.49 -6.94
CA SER A 79 2.43 -10.68 -7.17
C SER A 79 2.53 -11.62 -5.96
N LEU A 80 1.41 -12.19 -5.54
CA LEU A 80 1.35 -13.31 -4.61
C LEU A 80 0.35 -14.34 -5.13
N GLN A 81 0.85 -15.54 -5.41
CA GLN A 81 0.07 -16.62 -5.98
C GLN A 81 -0.10 -17.78 -4.99
N PHE A 82 -1.35 -18.25 -4.90
CA PHE A 82 -1.75 -19.46 -4.17
C PHE A 82 -2.73 -20.27 -4.99
N GLN A 83 -2.37 -21.53 -5.31
CA GLN A 83 -3.20 -22.48 -6.07
C GLN A 83 -3.79 -21.89 -7.37
N GLY A 84 -2.98 -21.12 -8.12
CA GLY A 84 -3.38 -20.50 -9.38
C GLY A 84 -4.19 -19.22 -9.26
N HIS A 85 -4.39 -18.71 -8.05
CA HIS A 85 -5.07 -17.43 -7.78
C HIS A 85 -4.09 -16.35 -7.42
N GLU A 86 -4.38 -15.11 -7.83
CA GLU A 86 -3.59 -13.91 -7.55
C GLU A 86 -4.27 -13.06 -6.47
N TYR A 87 -3.51 -12.58 -5.48
CA TYR A 87 -4.04 -11.82 -4.35
C TYR A 87 -3.63 -10.35 -4.36
N PHE A 88 -2.46 -10.04 -4.93
CA PHE A 88 -1.91 -8.69 -5.06
C PHE A 88 -1.46 -8.43 -6.49
N GLY A 89 -1.30 -7.18 -6.86
CA GLY A 89 -0.84 -6.81 -8.19
C GLY A 89 -1.08 -5.34 -8.52
N LYS A 90 -0.87 -5.00 -9.78
CA LYS A 90 -1.06 -3.63 -10.25
C LYS A 90 -2.55 -3.29 -10.33
N TRP A 91 -3.02 -2.39 -9.46
CA TRP A 91 -4.41 -1.95 -9.34
C TRP A 91 -4.70 -0.59 -10.00
N PHE A 92 -3.65 0.14 -10.40
CA PHE A 92 -3.68 1.49 -10.97
C PHE A 92 -3.31 1.47 -12.46
N ASP A 93 -3.82 2.44 -13.23
CA ASP A 93 -3.57 2.57 -14.66
C ASP A 93 -2.32 3.41 -14.96
N GLN A 94 -2.19 4.57 -14.31
CA GLN A 94 -1.07 5.47 -14.51
C GLN A 94 0.10 5.09 -13.60
N TYR A 95 1.30 5.10 -14.15
CA TYR A 95 2.51 4.79 -13.43
C TYR A 95 3.57 5.87 -13.64
N ASP A 96 4.03 6.41 -12.55
CA ASP A 96 5.31 7.11 -12.39
C ASP A 96 5.86 6.69 -11.04
N PRO A 97 7.17 6.40 -10.89
CA PRO A 97 7.72 5.94 -9.63
C PRO A 97 7.56 6.92 -8.45
N LYS A 98 7.23 8.17 -8.70
CA LYS A 98 7.01 9.20 -7.67
C LYS A 98 5.54 9.47 -7.38
N ILE A 99 4.60 8.90 -8.14
CA ILE A 99 3.17 9.01 -7.81
C ILE A 99 2.92 8.29 -6.48
N HIS A 100 2.26 8.98 -5.56
CA HIS A 100 2.03 8.51 -4.19
C HIS A 100 1.39 7.12 -4.10
N ASP A 101 0.48 6.76 -5.04
CA ASP A 101 -0.27 5.51 -5.05
C ASP A 101 0.20 4.52 -6.14
N ALA A 102 1.26 4.82 -6.90
CA ALA A 102 1.77 3.91 -7.93
C ALA A 102 2.63 2.78 -7.33
N ILE A 103 2.08 2.08 -6.35
CA ILE A 103 2.69 0.97 -5.60
C ILE A 103 1.68 -0.16 -5.43
N MET A 104 2.16 -1.36 -5.15
CA MET A 104 1.34 -2.55 -4.88
C MET A 104 1.52 -2.97 -3.43
N GLY A 105 0.47 -3.52 -2.83
CA GLY A 105 0.45 -3.87 -1.42
C GLY A 105 0.77 -5.33 -1.12
N PRO A 106 0.88 -5.64 0.20
CA PRO A 106 0.76 -4.71 1.32
C PRO A 106 1.98 -3.82 1.46
N VAL A 107 1.75 -2.55 1.78
CA VAL A 107 2.80 -1.56 2.05
C VAL A 107 2.42 -0.69 3.23
N GLU A 108 3.40 -0.33 4.03
CA GLU A 108 3.20 0.47 5.24
C GLU A 108 3.16 1.97 4.93
N GLU A 109 2.27 2.69 5.58
CA GLU A 109 2.37 4.14 5.73
C GLU A 109 2.51 4.50 7.20
N PHE A 110 3.60 5.19 7.55
CA PHE A 110 3.83 5.72 8.89
C PHE A 110 3.35 7.18 8.97
N LEU A 111 2.51 7.47 9.96
CA LEU A 111 1.91 8.80 10.16
C LEU A 111 2.06 9.24 11.62
N THR A 112 2.72 10.36 11.83
CA THR A 112 2.80 11.07 13.10
C THR A 112 1.88 12.27 13.05
N ASN A 113 0.79 12.26 13.82
CA ASN A 113 -0.27 13.28 13.77
C ASN A 113 -0.78 13.55 12.34
N GLY A 114 -0.88 12.48 11.50
CA GLY A 114 -1.26 12.60 10.10
C GLY A 114 -0.14 13.09 9.16
N MET A 115 1.09 13.27 9.65
CA MET A 115 2.24 13.82 8.92
C MET A 115 3.47 12.90 9.05
N GLY A 116 4.66 13.43 8.81
CA GLY A 116 5.94 12.77 9.16
C GLY A 116 6.53 13.26 10.48
N LEU A 117 7.46 12.50 11.04
CA LEU A 117 8.19 12.87 12.26
C LEU A 117 8.94 14.19 12.07
N GLY A 118 8.70 15.14 12.97
CA GLY A 118 9.35 16.45 12.96
C GLY A 118 8.82 17.44 11.91
N TYR A 119 7.73 17.12 11.19
CA TYR A 119 7.18 18.06 10.19
C TYR A 119 6.78 19.42 10.79
N GLU A 120 6.13 19.44 11.95
CA GLU A 120 5.71 20.69 12.61
C GLU A 120 6.91 21.52 13.09
N GLU A 121 8.00 20.86 13.48
CA GLU A 121 9.23 21.49 13.93
C GLU A 121 10.10 22.02 12.78
N ALA A 122 10.06 21.36 11.63
CA ALA A 122 10.85 21.72 10.46
C ALA A 122 10.40 23.05 9.88
N LYS A 123 11.34 23.95 9.61
CA LYS A 123 11.10 25.15 8.81
C LYS A 123 11.15 24.81 7.32
N PRO A 124 10.51 25.61 6.44
CA PRO A 124 10.70 25.46 5.00
C PRO A 124 12.19 25.34 4.61
N GLY A 125 12.51 24.39 3.75
CA GLY A 125 13.87 24.05 3.36
C GLY A 125 14.59 23.06 4.27
N GLN A 126 14.17 22.86 5.51
CA GLN A 126 14.68 21.79 6.39
C GLN A 126 14.00 20.44 6.06
N SER A 127 14.57 19.36 6.56
CA SER A 127 14.03 18.02 6.35
C SER A 127 13.29 17.52 7.59
N PHE A 128 12.24 16.75 7.38
CA PHE A 128 11.54 15.93 8.34
C PHE A 128 11.59 14.46 7.91
N VAL A 129 11.07 13.53 8.70
CA VAL A 129 11.29 12.10 8.49
C VAL A 129 9.99 11.37 8.17
N LYS A 130 10.02 10.54 7.12
CA LYS A 130 9.03 9.47 6.85
C LYS A 130 9.73 8.13 6.98
N ILE A 131 9.34 7.33 7.97
CA ILE A 131 9.91 5.99 8.18
C ILE A 131 9.64 5.13 6.94
N GLY A 132 10.64 4.36 6.50
CA GLY A 132 10.56 3.57 5.28
C GLY A 132 10.84 4.35 3.98
N VAL A 133 10.90 5.70 4.05
CA VAL A 133 11.26 6.58 2.93
C VAL A 133 12.61 7.25 3.20
N GLY A 134 12.73 7.95 4.33
CA GLY A 134 13.93 8.69 4.72
C GLY A 134 13.63 10.12 5.18
N ALA A 135 14.64 11.00 5.08
CA ALA A 135 14.51 12.42 5.31
C ALA A 135 14.01 13.12 4.03
N ILE A 136 12.95 13.90 4.15
CA ILE A 136 12.29 14.60 3.04
C ILE A 136 12.19 16.10 3.34
N ARG A 137 12.39 16.92 2.31
CA ARG A 137 12.43 18.38 2.43
C ARG A 137 11.02 18.94 2.61
N LYS A 138 10.83 19.74 3.64
CA LYS A 138 9.61 20.55 3.81
C LYS A 138 9.63 21.72 2.83
N PRO A 139 8.69 21.80 1.89
CA PRO A 139 8.56 22.98 1.02
C PRO A 139 7.92 24.14 1.80
N GLU A 140 7.81 25.29 1.16
CA GLU A 140 6.97 26.37 1.68
C GLU A 140 5.51 26.05 1.34
N GLU A 141 4.80 25.51 2.33
CA GLU A 141 3.40 25.08 2.21
C GLU A 141 2.65 25.36 3.51
N PRO A 142 1.35 25.69 3.46
CA PRO A 142 0.56 26.00 4.64
C PRO A 142 0.29 24.78 5.52
N THR A 143 0.16 23.59 4.90
CA THR A 143 -0.16 22.33 5.59
C THR A 143 0.53 21.16 4.88
N PHE A 144 0.76 20.07 5.61
CA PHE A 144 1.26 18.83 5.04
C PHE A 144 0.29 18.25 4.01
N ARG A 145 0.82 17.83 2.86
CA ARG A 145 0.06 17.17 1.81
C ARG A 145 0.41 15.68 1.79
N GLN A 146 -0.43 14.86 2.40
CA GLN A 146 -0.21 13.40 2.49
C GLN A 146 0.06 12.77 1.12
N PHE A 147 -0.63 13.23 0.08
CA PHE A 147 -0.50 12.74 -1.30
C PHE A 147 0.46 13.57 -2.16
N GLY A 148 1.18 14.51 -1.53
CA GLY A 148 2.19 15.32 -2.22
C GLY A 148 3.48 14.52 -2.46
N THR A 149 4.17 14.86 -3.54
CA THR A 149 5.54 14.39 -3.76
C THR A 149 6.52 15.40 -3.18
N TYR A 150 7.39 14.94 -2.29
CA TYR A 150 8.42 15.74 -1.64
C TYR A 150 9.81 15.36 -2.17
N ASP A 151 10.78 16.27 -2.02
CA ASP A 151 12.17 15.98 -2.35
C ASP A 151 12.79 15.14 -1.24
N ILE A 152 13.32 13.97 -1.57
CA ILE A 152 14.07 13.14 -0.64
C ILE A 152 15.48 13.70 -0.53
N THR A 153 15.91 14.07 0.68
CA THR A 153 17.24 14.63 0.96
C THR A 153 18.22 13.57 1.44
N ASP A 154 17.71 12.52 2.10
CA ASP A 154 18.47 11.35 2.53
C ASP A 154 17.53 10.14 2.57
N ASN A 155 17.77 9.17 1.73
CA ASN A 155 16.97 7.93 1.68
C ASN A 155 17.43 6.90 2.74
N GLY A 156 18.46 7.23 3.53
CA GLY A 156 19.09 6.30 4.46
C GLY A 156 19.90 5.20 3.75
N LYS A 157 20.48 4.34 4.57
CA LYS A 157 21.22 3.19 4.08
C LYS A 157 20.35 1.94 4.08
N TRP A 158 20.10 1.38 2.91
CA TRP A 158 19.36 0.14 2.73
C TRP A 158 20.29 -1.07 2.71
N THR A 159 19.90 -2.13 3.43
CA THR A 159 20.51 -3.46 3.38
C THR A 159 19.41 -4.49 3.14
N ILE A 160 19.65 -5.42 2.21
CA ILE A 160 18.67 -6.44 1.83
C ILE A 160 19.31 -7.81 1.97
N ASN A 161 18.73 -8.66 2.82
CA ASN A 161 19.09 -10.06 2.99
C ASN A 161 17.96 -10.94 2.47
N LYS A 162 18.28 -11.91 1.60
CA LYS A 162 17.27 -12.79 1.01
C LYS A 162 17.66 -14.25 1.04
N THR A 163 16.66 -15.09 1.23
CA THR A 163 16.74 -16.55 1.07
C THR A 163 15.59 -17.03 0.18
N ALA A 164 15.41 -18.32 0.01
CA ALA A 164 14.28 -18.87 -0.73
C ALA A 164 12.91 -18.53 -0.06
N GLY A 165 12.85 -18.46 1.26
CA GLY A 165 11.61 -18.30 2.02
C GLY A 165 11.38 -16.93 2.68
N PHE A 166 12.34 -16.00 2.61
CA PHE A 166 12.16 -14.64 3.14
C PHE A 166 13.04 -13.59 2.47
N VAL A 167 12.62 -12.34 2.59
CA VAL A 167 13.45 -11.15 2.33
C VAL A 167 13.38 -10.24 3.55
N GLU A 168 14.54 -9.87 4.09
CA GLU A 168 14.70 -8.88 5.16
C GLU A 168 15.25 -7.59 4.59
N PHE A 169 14.61 -6.50 4.93
CA PHE A 169 15.01 -5.14 4.60
C PHE A 169 15.46 -4.43 5.88
N THR A 170 16.53 -3.68 5.82
CA THR A 170 16.96 -2.78 6.90
C THR A 170 17.21 -1.40 6.32
N GLN A 171 16.56 -0.39 6.87
CA GLN A 171 16.84 1.02 6.60
C GLN A 171 17.46 1.65 7.85
N GLU A 172 18.64 2.25 7.70
CA GLU A 172 19.30 3.05 8.72
C GLU A 172 19.26 4.52 8.31
N LEU A 173 18.56 5.35 9.08
CA LEU A 173 18.51 6.80 8.85
C LEU A 173 19.31 7.52 9.94
N SER A 174 20.20 8.39 9.50
CA SER A 174 20.97 9.27 10.38
C SER A 174 20.14 10.40 10.95
N ASP A 175 20.68 11.10 11.96
CA ASP A 175 19.99 12.18 12.67
C ASP A 175 19.43 13.26 11.74
N THR A 176 18.12 13.45 11.80
CA THR A 176 17.36 14.51 11.15
C THR A 176 16.47 15.17 12.18
N LEU A 177 16.77 16.39 12.61
CA LEU A 177 16.06 17.13 13.67
C LEU A 177 15.98 16.38 15.02
N GLY A 178 16.96 15.51 15.32
CA GLY A 178 16.99 14.67 16.51
C GLY A 178 16.28 13.31 16.35
N TYR A 179 15.68 13.02 15.20
CA TYR A 179 15.13 11.72 14.85
C TYR A 179 16.15 10.90 14.05
N ALA A 180 16.41 9.69 14.49
CA ALA A 180 17.21 8.69 13.80
C ALA A 180 16.67 7.31 14.13
N TYR A 181 16.79 6.34 13.22
CA TYR A 181 16.27 5.02 13.46
C TYR A 181 16.98 3.92 12.67
N ILE A 182 16.81 2.69 13.14
CA ILE A 182 17.01 1.48 12.35
C ILE A 182 15.63 0.81 12.24
N TYR A 183 15.12 0.77 11.03
CA TYR A 183 13.86 0.07 10.71
C TYR A 183 14.16 -1.22 9.97
N LYS A 184 13.53 -2.32 10.42
CA LYS A 184 13.60 -3.62 9.75
C LYS A 184 12.22 -4.11 9.42
N LYS A 185 12.07 -4.67 8.22
CA LYS A 185 10.91 -5.43 7.79
C LYS A 185 11.37 -6.76 7.19
N THR A 186 10.76 -7.85 7.61
CA THR A 186 10.98 -9.17 7.02
C THR A 186 9.68 -9.69 6.44
N VAL A 187 9.66 -9.93 5.13
CA VAL A 187 8.58 -10.66 4.45
C VAL A 187 8.97 -12.14 4.47
N ARG A 188 8.25 -12.95 5.22
CA ARG A 188 8.55 -14.37 5.45
C ARG A 188 7.36 -15.24 5.05
N LEU A 189 7.63 -16.33 4.31
CA LEU A 189 6.66 -17.39 4.05
C LEU A 189 6.82 -18.52 5.07
N VAL A 190 5.70 -18.95 5.66
CA VAL A 190 5.71 -20.05 6.63
C VAL A 190 5.88 -21.38 5.88
N PRO A 191 6.91 -22.21 6.18
CA PRO A 191 7.16 -23.43 5.45
C PRO A 191 5.94 -24.36 5.37
N GLY A 192 5.57 -24.79 4.16
CA GLY A 192 4.48 -25.72 3.89
C GLY A 192 3.06 -25.21 4.20
N LYS A 193 2.90 -23.90 4.47
CA LYS A 193 1.60 -23.28 4.78
C LYS A 193 1.27 -22.14 3.81
N PRO A 194 -0.01 -21.89 3.55
CA PRO A 194 -0.45 -20.71 2.78
C PRO A 194 -0.44 -19.45 3.65
N GLU A 195 0.67 -19.20 4.33
CA GLU A 195 0.83 -18.11 5.29
C GLU A 195 2.06 -17.26 4.98
N MET A 196 1.89 -15.94 5.02
CA MET A 196 2.94 -14.93 4.94
C MET A 196 2.92 -14.08 6.21
N VAL A 197 4.09 -13.76 6.70
CA VAL A 197 4.26 -12.92 7.90
C VAL A 197 5.14 -11.74 7.57
N LEU A 198 4.68 -10.54 7.92
CA LEU A 198 5.47 -9.33 7.96
C LEU A 198 5.92 -9.12 9.40
N GLU A 199 7.22 -9.27 9.63
CA GLU A 199 7.84 -9.03 10.95
C GLU A 199 8.57 -7.69 10.89
N HIS A 200 8.30 -6.81 11.87
CA HIS A 200 8.86 -5.46 11.89
C HIS A 200 9.59 -5.19 13.20
N SER A 201 10.61 -4.36 13.10
CA SER A 201 11.21 -3.71 14.27
C SER A 201 11.62 -2.28 13.93
N LEU A 202 11.38 -1.37 14.86
CA LEU A 202 11.79 0.04 14.79
C LEU A 202 12.58 0.37 16.04
N ARG A 203 13.91 0.54 15.88
CA ARG A 203 14.80 0.98 16.94
C ARG A 203 15.05 2.47 16.82
N ASN A 204 14.73 3.21 17.86
CA ASN A 204 15.05 4.63 17.96
C ASN A 204 16.54 4.82 18.30
N THR A 205 17.32 5.33 17.37
CA THR A 205 18.75 5.67 17.56
C THR A 205 18.97 7.17 17.69
N GLY A 206 17.88 7.95 17.67
CA GLY A 206 17.89 9.40 17.79
C GLY A 206 17.88 9.88 19.23
N LYS A 207 17.59 11.18 19.38
CA LYS A 207 17.55 11.90 20.67
C LYS A 207 16.15 12.23 21.13
N LYS A 208 15.15 12.08 20.26
CA LYS A 208 13.74 12.36 20.51
C LYS A 208 12.94 11.08 20.48
N PRO A 209 11.84 10.96 21.26
CA PRO A 209 10.96 9.81 21.17
C PRO A 209 10.32 9.73 19.76
N ILE A 210 10.16 8.52 19.26
CA ILE A 210 9.39 8.22 18.06
C ILE A 210 8.00 7.77 18.51
N SER A 211 6.98 8.56 18.20
CA SER A 211 5.56 8.21 18.37
C SER A 211 4.90 8.33 17.00
N THR A 212 4.35 7.25 16.49
CA THR A 212 3.78 7.18 15.15
C THR A 212 2.69 6.12 15.07
N SER A 213 1.73 6.29 14.20
CA SER A 213 0.83 5.21 13.79
C SER A 213 1.31 4.60 12.49
N VAL A 214 1.06 3.32 12.28
CA VAL A 214 1.34 2.64 11.01
C VAL A 214 0.19 1.74 10.63
N TYR A 215 -0.08 1.61 9.34
CA TYR A 215 -1.04 0.67 8.79
C TYR A 215 -0.52 0.04 7.51
N GLU A 216 -1.07 -1.14 7.19
CA GLU A 216 -0.85 -1.82 5.93
C GLU A 216 -1.89 -1.35 4.91
N HIS A 217 -1.46 -0.64 3.86
CA HIS A 217 -2.31 -0.41 2.71
C HIS A 217 -2.25 -1.66 1.81
N ASN A 218 -3.24 -2.51 1.97
CA ASN A 218 -3.17 -3.87 1.43
C ASN A 218 -3.33 -3.94 -0.09
N PHE A 219 -4.11 -3.07 -0.70
CA PHE A 219 -4.43 -3.11 -2.14
C PHE A 219 -4.83 -4.51 -2.65
N TYR A 220 -5.75 -5.20 -1.94
CA TYR A 220 -6.20 -6.53 -2.36
C TYR A 220 -6.87 -6.51 -3.73
N MET A 221 -6.45 -7.44 -4.59
CA MET A 221 -6.91 -7.59 -5.97
C MET A 221 -7.29 -9.04 -6.29
N LEU A 222 -8.12 -9.68 -5.47
CA LEU A 222 -8.44 -11.11 -5.59
C LEU A 222 -8.86 -11.49 -7.01
N ASP A 223 -7.96 -12.14 -7.76
CA ASP A 223 -8.08 -12.51 -9.19
C ASP A 223 -8.47 -11.33 -10.10
N HIS A 224 -8.01 -10.11 -9.79
CA HIS A 224 -8.36 -8.89 -10.55
C HIS A 224 -9.88 -8.66 -10.69
N ARG A 225 -10.68 -9.22 -9.77
CA ARG A 225 -12.12 -9.04 -9.76
C ARG A 225 -12.47 -7.63 -9.27
N PRO A 226 -13.43 -6.95 -9.93
CA PRO A 226 -13.85 -5.64 -9.49
C PRO A 226 -14.52 -5.69 -8.11
N ALA A 227 -14.30 -4.66 -7.29
CA ALA A 227 -15.01 -4.46 -6.03
C ALA A 227 -16.52 -4.36 -6.29
N GLY A 228 -17.28 -5.25 -5.67
CA GLY A 228 -18.71 -5.39 -5.92
C GLY A 228 -19.32 -6.52 -5.08
N PRO A 229 -20.57 -6.97 -5.36
CA PRO A 229 -21.33 -7.89 -4.51
C PRO A 229 -20.68 -9.26 -4.27
N SER A 230 -19.64 -9.62 -5.03
CA SER A 230 -18.87 -10.84 -4.77
C SER A 230 -17.86 -10.69 -3.63
N TYR A 231 -17.50 -9.47 -3.26
CA TYR A 231 -16.61 -9.20 -2.13
C TYR A 231 -17.39 -9.12 -0.82
N ILE A 232 -16.79 -9.65 0.23
CA ILE A 232 -17.21 -9.49 1.61
C ILE A 232 -15.97 -9.24 2.47
N VAL A 233 -16.02 -8.25 3.34
CA VAL A 233 -14.99 -8.01 4.36
C VAL A 233 -15.60 -8.29 5.72
N ARG A 234 -14.95 -9.16 6.51
CA ARG A 234 -15.43 -9.60 7.82
C ARG A 234 -14.50 -9.17 8.93
N PHE A 235 -15.12 -8.74 10.01
CA PHE A 235 -14.46 -8.32 11.23
C PHE A 235 -14.89 -9.21 12.40
N PRO A 236 -14.11 -9.34 13.48
CA PRO A 236 -14.52 -10.13 14.66
C PRO A 236 -15.53 -9.40 15.55
N PHE A 237 -15.82 -8.13 15.28
CA PHE A 237 -16.73 -7.25 16.03
C PHE A 237 -17.81 -6.67 15.11
N GLU A 238 -18.84 -6.09 15.69
CA GLU A 238 -19.87 -5.35 14.97
C GLU A 238 -19.29 -4.01 14.49
N ILE A 239 -19.41 -3.72 13.18
CA ILE A 239 -18.79 -2.55 12.54
C ILE A 239 -19.80 -1.41 12.40
N HIS A 240 -19.32 -0.19 12.62
CA HIS A 240 -20.11 1.04 12.53
C HIS A 240 -19.39 2.04 11.61
N PRO A 241 -19.73 2.08 10.30
CA PRO A 241 -19.21 3.10 9.38
C PRO A 241 -19.59 4.50 9.83
N GLN A 242 -18.66 5.45 9.76
CA GLN A 242 -18.84 6.83 10.23
C GLN A 242 -19.25 7.79 9.10
N ALA A 243 -19.19 7.34 7.83
CA ALA A 243 -19.63 8.11 6.67
C ALA A 243 -20.76 7.41 5.93
N ASP A 244 -21.54 8.18 5.15
CA ASP A 244 -22.53 7.65 4.23
C ASP A 244 -21.83 6.83 3.13
N LEU A 245 -22.29 5.61 2.92
CA LEU A 245 -21.77 4.70 1.89
C LEU A 245 -22.46 4.91 0.52
N HIS A 246 -23.34 5.90 0.40
CA HIS A 246 -24.01 6.36 -0.83
C HIS A 246 -24.69 5.23 -1.64
N GLY A 247 -25.22 4.22 -0.94
CA GLY A 247 -25.85 3.05 -1.58
C GLY A 247 -24.88 2.22 -2.44
N MET A 248 -23.57 2.32 -2.21
CA MET A 248 -22.55 1.50 -2.85
C MET A 248 -22.19 0.26 -2.03
N ALA A 249 -22.23 0.39 -0.73
CA ALA A 249 -21.92 -0.68 0.22
C ALA A 249 -22.83 -0.58 1.45
N GLU A 250 -22.80 -1.60 2.30
CA GLU A 250 -23.49 -1.63 3.58
C GLU A 250 -22.68 -2.41 4.62
N ALA A 251 -22.92 -2.07 5.89
CA ALA A 251 -22.44 -2.81 7.04
C ALA A 251 -23.62 -3.54 7.71
N ARG A 252 -23.49 -4.84 7.93
CA ARG A 252 -24.47 -5.67 8.65
C ARG A 252 -23.77 -6.52 9.71
N GLY A 253 -23.88 -6.10 10.96
CA GLY A 253 -23.18 -6.76 12.05
C GLY A 253 -21.67 -6.72 11.84
N LYS A 254 -21.08 -7.86 11.56
CA LYS A 254 -19.62 -8.01 11.39
C LYS A 254 -19.17 -7.97 9.92
N ASP A 255 -20.09 -7.87 9.00
CA ASP A 255 -19.85 -7.99 7.56
C ASP A 255 -20.00 -6.63 6.87
N PHE A 256 -19.03 -6.30 6.02
CA PHE A 256 -19.10 -5.20 5.06
C PHE A 256 -19.24 -5.77 3.66
N THR A 257 -20.25 -5.35 2.93
CA THR A 257 -20.58 -5.87 1.60
C THR A 257 -20.90 -4.75 0.63
N TYR A 258 -20.71 -5.00 -0.66
CA TYR A 258 -21.07 -4.06 -1.72
C TYR A 258 -22.48 -4.38 -2.24
N LEU A 259 -23.28 -3.35 -2.42
CA LEU A 259 -24.62 -3.45 -3.01
C LEU A 259 -24.58 -3.49 -4.54
N LYS A 260 -23.51 -2.96 -5.14
CA LYS A 260 -23.27 -2.94 -6.59
C LYS A 260 -21.77 -2.96 -6.89
N GLU A 261 -21.41 -3.29 -8.13
CA GLU A 261 -20.02 -3.16 -8.61
C GLU A 261 -19.66 -1.68 -8.71
N LEU A 262 -18.52 -1.31 -8.13
CA LEU A 262 -18.00 0.05 -8.23
C LEU A 262 -17.62 0.38 -9.67
N GLN A 263 -18.05 1.53 -10.15
CA GLN A 263 -17.68 2.04 -11.47
C GLN A 263 -16.39 2.85 -11.41
N VAL A 264 -15.81 3.12 -12.56
CA VAL A 264 -14.66 4.04 -12.67
C VAL A 264 -15.01 5.39 -12.01
N ARG A 265 -14.13 5.93 -11.19
CA ARG A 265 -14.30 7.14 -10.36
C ARG A 265 -15.25 7.00 -9.16
N GLN A 266 -15.77 5.83 -8.88
CA GLN A 266 -16.46 5.59 -7.62
C GLN A 266 -15.49 5.03 -6.59
N SER A 267 -15.63 5.48 -5.35
CA SER A 267 -14.90 4.98 -4.20
C SER A 267 -15.83 4.81 -3.02
N VAL A 268 -15.47 3.91 -2.13
CA VAL A 268 -16.06 3.79 -0.79
C VAL A 268 -14.94 4.11 0.19
N ALA A 269 -15.17 5.10 1.06
CA ALA A 269 -14.19 5.55 2.03
C ALA A 269 -14.89 5.91 3.35
N THR A 270 -14.52 5.27 4.45
CA THR A 270 -15.14 5.52 5.75
C THR A 270 -14.23 5.10 6.90
N ALA A 271 -14.17 5.90 7.96
CA ALA A 271 -13.71 5.39 9.25
C ALA A 271 -14.71 4.36 9.79
N MET A 272 -14.22 3.36 10.50
CA MET A 272 -15.04 2.32 11.11
C MET A 272 -14.76 2.25 12.61
N GLU A 273 -15.81 2.04 13.39
CA GLU A 273 -15.77 1.81 14.83
C GLU A 273 -16.32 0.44 15.18
N GLY A 274 -16.22 0.06 16.49
CA GLY A 274 -16.71 -1.21 17.02
C GLY A 274 -15.62 -2.10 17.59
N PHE A 275 -14.35 -1.86 17.24
CA PHE A 275 -13.20 -2.58 17.77
C PHE A 275 -12.85 -2.14 19.22
N ARG A 276 -12.17 -3.02 19.93
CA ARG A 276 -11.69 -2.80 21.30
C ARG A 276 -10.16 -2.81 21.31
N ASP A 277 -9.58 -2.33 22.41
CA ASP A 277 -8.14 -2.38 22.66
C ASP A 277 -7.67 -3.82 22.97
N THR A 278 -7.67 -4.65 21.94
CA THR A 278 -7.21 -6.04 22.01
C THR A 278 -6.71 -6.51 20.64
N PRO A 279 -5.58 -7.22 20.57
CA PRO A 279 -5.09 -7.82 19.33
C PRO A 279 -6.08 -8.78 18.65
N ARG A 280 -7.03 -9.34 19.41
CA ARG A 280 -8.06 -10.24 18.86
C ARG A 280 -9.02 -9.56 17.90
N ASP A 281 -9.15 -8.24 18.00
CA ASP A 281 -10.00 -7.47 17.11
C ASP A 281 -9.30 -7.15 15.77
N TYR A 282 -7.97 -7.29 15.72
CA TYR A 282 -7.23 -7.24 14.44
C TYR A 282 -7.25 -8.63 13.77
N ASP A 283 -8.43 -9.07 13.34
CA ASP A 283 -8.67 -10.30 12.57
C ASP A 283 -9.65 -9.98 11.44
N ILE A 284 -9.11 -9.53 10.31
CA ILE A 284 -9.87 -9.03 9.17
C ILE A 284 -9.79 -10.06 8.05
N ARG A 285 -10.93 -10.38 7.43
CA ARG A 285 -10.99 -11.28 6.29
C ARG A 285 -11.56 -10.57 5.09
N VAL A 286 -10.87 -10.69 3.96
CA VAL A 286 -11.34 -10.21 2.66
C VAL A 286 -11.57 -11.42 1.77
N GLU A 287 -12.80 -11.63 1.34
CA GLU A 287 -13.20 -12.78 0.54
C GLU A 287 -13.83 -12.33 -0.77
N ASN A 288 -13.58 -13.07 -1.85
CA ASN A 288 -14.32 -12.93 -3.10
C ASN A 288 -15.01 -14.26 -3.43
N ARG A 289 -16.33 -14.29 -3.25
CA ARG A 289 -17.14 -15.51 -3.45
C ARG A 289 -17.13 -16.00 -4.89
N LYS A 290 -17.01 -15.11 -5.87
CA LYS A 290 -16.96 -15.47 -7.29
C LYS A 290 -15.61 -16.05 -7.69
N ALA A 291 -14.53 -15.58 -7.08
CA ALA A 291 -13.20 -16.18 -7.25
C ALA A 291 -13.02 -17.43 -6.38
N GLY A 292 -13.82 -17.62 -5.33
CA GLY A 292 -13.72 -18.74 -4.41
C GLY A 292 -12.50 -18.69 -3.51
N ILE A 293 -12.00 -17.49 -3.19
CA ILE A 293 -10.78 -17.27 -2.40
C ILE A 293 -10.96 -16.20 -1.34
N GLY A 294 -10.09 -16.23 -0.35
CA GLY A 294 -10.03 -15.23 0.70
C GLY A 294 -8.63 -15.09 1.29
N VAL A 295 -8.44 -14.00 1.99
CA VAL A 295 -7.24 -13.71 2.79
C VAL A 295 -7.69 -13.24 4.17
N ARG A 296 -7.03 -13.73 5.21
CA ARG A 296 -7.19 -13.31 6.59
C ARG A 296 -5.95 -12.59 7.04
N GLN A 297 -6.11 -11.40 7.59
CA GLN A 297 -5.06 -10.56 8.13
C GLN A 297 -5.21 -10.44 9.64
N THR A 298 -4.14 -10.70 10.40
CA THR A 298 -4.11 -10.59 11.86
C THR A 298 -2.85 -9.85 12.32
N SER A 299 -2.92 -9.25 13.53
CA SER A 299 -1.77 -8.60 14.17
C SER A 299 -1.60 -9.08 15.61
N ASP A 300 -0.37 -8.93 16.16
CA ASP A 300 -0.09 -9.07 17.59
C ASP A 300 -0.31 -7.77 18.37
N ARG A 301 -0.79 -6.71 17.69
CA ARG A 301 -1.13 -5.41 18.28
C ARG A 301 -2.62 -5.11 18.13
N PRO A 302 -3.22 -4.36 19.06
CA PRO A 302 -4.59 -3.90 18.91
C PRO A 302 -4.72 -2.86 17.80
N ILE A 303 -5.94 -2.71 17.29
CA ILE A 303 -6.30 -1.64 16.35
C ILE A 303 -6.41 -0.33 17.16
N ALA A 304 -5.71 0.72 16.70
CA ALA A 304 -5.83 2.07 17.23
C ALA A 304 -6.84 2.92 16.43
N LYS A 305 -6.93 2.66 15.12
CA LYS A 305 -7.87 3.29 14.19
C LYS A 305 -8.15 2.31 13.06
N LEU A 306 -9.39 2.29 12.56
CA LEU A 306 -9.76 1.49 11.39
C LEU A 306 -10.35 2.42 10.33
N PHE A 307 -9.80 2.34 9.12
CA PHE A 307 -10.33 3.02 7.94
C PHE A 307 -10.57 2.00 6.84
N PHE A 308 -11.61 2.19 6.07
CA PHE A 308 -11.90 1.37 4.90
C PHE A 308 -11.87 2.25 3.67
N TRP A 309 -11.09 1.82 2.69
CA TRP A 309 -11.05 2.45 1.38
C TRP A 309 -11.12 1.40 0.27
N SER A 310 -11.87 1.68 -0.77
CA SER A 310 -11.86 0.88 -1.98
C SER A 310 -12.28 1.68 -3.20
N ILE A 311 -11.77 1.27 -4.34
CA ILE A 311 -12.21 1.65 -5.67
C ILE A 311 -12.52 0.37 -6.45
N ARG A 312 -12.90 0.51 -7.72
CA ARG A 312 -13.26 -0.63 -8.57
C ARG A 312 -12.20 -1.73 -8.61
N THR A 313 -10.91 -1.38 -8.58
CA THR A 313 -9.78 -2.30 -8.80
C THR A 313 -9.17 -2.86 -7.52
N THR A 314 -9.51 -2.34 -6.35
CA THR A 314 -8.89 -2.79 -5.09
C THR A 314 -9.76 -2.57 -3.87
N VAL A 315 -9.54 -3.38 -2.83
CA VAL A 315 -10.24 -3.34 -1.54
C VAL A 315 -9.21 -3.25 -0.41
N CYS A 316 -9.31 -2.24 0.44
CA CYS A 316 -8.32 -1.90 1.46
C CYS A 316 -8.97 -1.64 2.82
N PRO A 317 -9.15 -2.64 3.68
CA PRO A 317 -9.33 -2.41 5.10
C PRO A 317 -7.96 -2.01 5.70
N GLU A 318 -7.91 -0.84 6.32
CA GLU A 318 -6.69 -0.22 6.84
C GLU A 318 -6.77 -0.14 8.36
N ALA A 319 -6.19 -1.12 9.04
CA ALA A 319 -6.13 -1.15 10.49
C ALA A 319 -4.80 -0.56 10.98
N PHE A 320 -4.88 0.57 11.65
CA PHE A 320 -3.73 1.28 12.22
C PHE A 320 -3.37 0.68 13.58
N ILE A 321 -2.08 0.65 13.87
CA ILE A 321 -1.53 0.39 15.18
C ILE A 321 -0.67 1.57 15.62
N ASP A 322 -0.60 1.84 16.92
CA ASP A 322 0.26 2.88 17.47
C ASP A 322 1.59 2.29 17.94
N LEU A 323 2.66 3.01 17.65
CA LEU A 323 4.02 2.65 18.01
C LEU A 323 4.65 3.78 18.82
N HIS A 324 5.40 3.39 19.85
CA HIS A 324 6.19 4.30 20.66
C HIS A 324 7.55 3.70 20.98
N ALA A 325 8.62 4.49 20.82
CA ALA A 325 9.99 4.10 21.17
C ALA A 325 10.77 5.31 21.70
N GLU A 326 11.13 5.28 22.98
CA GLU A 326 12.07 6.24 23.57
C GLU A 326 13.47 6.12 22.95
N PRO A 327 14.36 7.14 23.04
CA PRO A 327 15.74 7.03 22.61
C PRO A 327 16.42 5.77 23.14
N GLY A 328 16.99 4.96 22.23
CA GLY A 328 17.62 3.67 22.53
C GLY A 328 16.67 2.48 22.60
N GLN A 329 15.36 2.67 22.62
CA GLN A 329 14.37 1.59 22.65
C GLN A 329 14.08 1.04 21.26
N GLU A 330 13.57 -0.19 21.24
CA GLU A 330 13.09 -0.90 20.05
C GLU A 330 11.65 -1.36 20.29
N VAL A 331 10.77 -1.10 19.31
CA VAL A 331 9.40 -1.62 19.26
C VAL A 331 9.30 -2.63 18.12
N LYS A 332 8.57 -3.74 18.37
CA LYS A 332 8.34 -4.81 17.39
C LYS A 332 6.85 -5.06 17.22
N TRP A 333 6.46 -5.42 16.00
CA TRP A 333 5.10 -5.86 15.68
C TRP A 333 5.11 -6.82 14.51
N ARG A 334 3.99 -7.52 14.36
CA ARG A 334 3.84 -8.54 13.33
C ARG A 334 2.44 -8.48 12.73
N ILE A 335 2.37 -8.58 11.41
CA ILE A 335 1.14 -8.77 10.65
C ILE A 335 1.23 -10.12 9.95
N SER A 336 0.20 -10.95 10.07
CA SER A 336 0.15 -12.28 9.47
C SER A 336 -0.99 -12.37 8.47
N TYR A 337 -0.73 -13.00 7.33
CA TYR A 337 -1.67 -13.25 6.24
C TYR A 337 -1.83 -14.74 6.05
N GLU A 338 -3.08 -15.23 6.04
CA GLU A 338 -3.46 -16.59 5.71
C GLU A 338 -4.29 -16.55 4.43
N PHE A 339 -3.84 -17.27 3.38
CA PHE A 339 -4.50 -17.34 2.08
C PHE A 339 -5.29 -18.65 1.99
N TYR A 340 -6.55 -18.59 1.56
CA TYR A 340 -7.41 -19.79 1.56
C TYR A 340 -8.41 -19.82 0.43
N ARG A 341 -8.95 -21.04 0.18
CA ARG A 341 -10.09 -21.27 -0.69
C ARG A 341 -11.38 -21.27 0.13
N LEU A 342 -12.42 -20.68 -0.44
CA LEU A 342 -13.76 -20.78 0.15
C LEU A 342 -14.33 -22.19 -0.11
N PRO A 343 -15.12 -22.76 0.82
CA PRO A 343 -15.86 -23.98 0.57
C PRO A 343 -16.75 -23.83 -0.68
N GLN A 344 -16.82 -24.88 -1.49
CA GLN A 344 -17.72 -24.97 -2.64
C GLN A 344 -19.16 -25.14 -2.21
#